data_6f2767a7da744fc44fd4521f7f042f54
#
_entry.id   6f2767a7da744fc44fd4521f7f042f54
#
_cell.length_a   1.000
_cell.length_b   1.000
_cell.length_c   1.000
_cell.angle_alpha   90.00
_cell.angle_beta   90.00
_cell.angle_gamma   90.00
#
_symmetry.space_group_name_H-M   'P 1'
#
loop_
_entity.id
_entity.type
_entity.pdbx_description
1 polymer ?
#
loop_
_entity_poly.entity_id
_entity_poly.type
_entity_poly.pdbx_seq_one_letter_code
_entity_poly.pdbx_strand_id
1 'polypeptide(L)'
;MKNNFYKHFLPSEIIDNFDLVKINELEDKEHIEMRIYLDEKLVYPDGYSDGELESRGFTKSVFISDFPIRDKKVILVIRRRKWRVKKTGNLIFRDLEIRESGTMYSKEFAAFLKKNSTIMQ
;
A
#
# COMPACT_ATOMS: atom_id res chain seq x y z
N MET A 1 -23.50 3.91 -4.59
CA MET A 1 -22.90 4.66 -3.49
C MET A 1 -21.61 3.97 -3.06
N LYS A 2 -20.56 4.72 -2.92
CA LYS A 2 -19.28 4.16 -2.50
C LYS A 2 -19.30 3.89 -1.01
N ASN A 3 -18.81 2.72 -0.64
CA ASN A 3 -18.65 2.39 0.75
C ASN A 3 -17.28 2.88 1.21
N ASN A 4 -17.26 3.85 2.11
CA ASN A 4 -16.02 4.47 2.60
C ASN A 4 -15.59 3.93 3.97
N PHE A 5 -16.22 2.87 4.43
CA PHE A 5 -15.90 2.37 5.77
C PHE A 5 -14.45 1.87 5.88
N TYR A 6 -13.83 1.50 4.77
CA TYR A 6 -12.43 1.07 4.79
C TYR A 6 -11.48 2.15 5.31
N LYS A 7 -11.91 3.41 5.30
CA LYS A 7 -11.13 4.53 5.84
C LYS A 7 -10.89 4.41 7.35
N HIS A 8 -11.69 3.61 8.01
CA HIS A 8 -11.51 3.39 9.45
C HIS A 8 -10.46 2.32 9.76
N PHE A 9 -10.05 1.55 8.78
CA PHE A 9 -9.15 0.42 8.98
C PHE A 9 -7.75 0.63 8.41
N LEU A 10 -7.62 1.40 7.34
CA LEU A 10 -6.36 1.54 6.63
C LEU A 10 -5.57 2.75 7.11
N PRO A 11 -4.24 2.70 7.01
CA PRO A 11 -3.41 3.87 7.33
C PRO A 11 -3.82 5.08 6.49
N SER A 12 -3.74 6.27 7.09
CA SER A 12 -4.14 7.50 6.40
C SER A 12 -3.36 7.73 5.12
N GLU A 13 -2.08 7.37 5.09
CA GLU A 13 -1.26 7.54 3.90
C GLU A 13 -1.77 6.68 2.74
N ILE A 14 -2.28 5.49 3.05
CA ILE A 14 -2.91 4.62 2.05
C ILE A 14 -4.20 5.25 1.54
N ILE A 15 -5.05 5.70 2.47
CA ILE A 15 -6.35 6.29 2.10
C ILE A 15 -6.17 7.52 1.24
N ASP A 16 -5.21 8.38 1.59
CA ASP A 16 -5.02 9.65 0.92
C ASP A 16 -4.39 9.51 -0.47
N ASN A 17 -3.61 8.46 -0.68
CA ASN A 17 -2.78 8.33 -1.88
C ASN A 17 -3.16 7.18 -2.80
N PHE A 18 -4.12 6.35 -2.42
CA PHE A 18 -4.50 5.18 -3.20
C PHE A 18 -6.00 5.10 -3.40
N ASP A 19 -6.39 4.54 -4.54
CA ASP A 19 -7.78 4.22 -4.83
C ASP A 19 -8.04 2.77 -4.50
N LEU A 20 -9.15 2.51 -3.84
CA LEU A 20 -9.60 1.14 -3.59
C LEU A 20 -10.16 0.56 -4.89
N VAL A 21 -9.54 -0.52 -5.37
CA VAL A 21 -9.99 -1.17 -6.61
C VAL A 21 -11.03 -2.24 -6.30
N LYS A 22 -10.71 -3.14 -5.37
CA LYS A 22 -11.62 -4.22 -4.98
C LYS A 22 -11.13 -4.86 -3.68
N ILE A 23 -12.00 -5.65 -3.07
CA ILE A 23 -11.68 -6.46 -1.90
C ILE A 23 -12.09 -7.89 -2.21
N ASN A 24 -11.16 -8.82 -2.04
CA ASN A 24 -11.42 -10.25 -2.22
C ASN A 24 -11.14 -10.99 -0.93
N GLU A 25 -11.96 -12.00 -0.63
CA GLU A 25 -11.68 -12.93 0.45
C GLU A 25 -11.24 -14.26 -0.14
N LEU A 26 -10.16 -14.80 0.41
CA LEU A 26 -9.66 -16.14 0.08
C LEU A 26 -9.74 -16.96 1.34
N GLU A 27 -10.43 -18.09 1.25
CA GLU A 27 -10.67 -18.96 2.39
C GLU A 27 -9.97 -20.29 2.20
N ASP A 28 -9.21 -20.71 3.21
CA ASP A 28 -8.67 -22.06 3.23
C ASP A 28 -9.15 -22.77 4.49
N LYS A 29 -8.58 -23.94 4.79
CA LYS A 29 -9.05 -24.77 5.89
C LYS A 29 -8.90 -24.13 7.26
N GLU A 30 -7.96 -23.21 7.42
CA GLU A 30 -7.57 -22.70 8.73
C GLU A 30 -7.88 -21.23 8.94
N HIS A 31 -7.93 -20.44 7.87
CA HIS A 31 -8.11 -19.00 8.04
C HIS A 31 -8.69 -18.36 6.78
N ILE A 32 -9.12 -17.13 6.95
CA ILE A 32 -9.63 -16.28 5.87
C ILE A 32 -8.61 -15.18 5.64
N GLU A 33 -8.27 -14.95 4.38
CA GLU A 33 -7.40 -13.86 4.00
C GLU A 33 -8.21 -12.83 3.22
N MET A 34 -8.20 -11.59 3.68
CA MET A 34 -8.84 -10.48 2.98
C MET A 34 -7.78 -9.72 2.21
N ARG A 35 -7.91 -9.67 0.88
CA ARG A 35 -7.00 -8.92 0.02
C ARG A 35 -7.66 -7.63 -0.41
N ILE A 36 -7.02 -6.52 -0.09
CA ILE A 36 -7.49 -5.18 -0.42
C ILE A 36 -6.59 -4.64 -1.53
N TYR A 37 -7.16 -4.46 -2.71
CA TYR A 37 -6.41 -4.04 -3.90
C TYR A 37 -6.46 -2.53 -4.02
N LEU A 38 -5.26 -1.94 -4.08
CA LEU A 38 -5.09 -0.49 -4.01
C LEU A 38 -4.14 -0.04 -5.12
N ASP A 39 -4.59 0.95 -5.90
CA ASP A 39 -3.77 1.55 -6.95
C ASP A 39 -3.43 2.98 -6.56
N GLU A 40 -2.17 3.35 -6.69
CA GLU A 40 -1.73 4.71 -6.40
C GLU A 40 -2.44 5.71 -7.29
N LYS A 41 -2.91 6.81 -6.69
CA LYS A 41 -3.54 7.91 -7.42
C LYS A 41 -2.54 8.58 -8.35
N LEU A 42 -3.06 9.16 -9.43
CA LEU A 42 -2.22 9.89 -10.38
C LEU A 42 -1.95 11.28 -9.84
N VAL A 43 -0.84 11.42 -9.12
CA VAL A 43 -0.40 12.68 -8.55
C VAL A 43 1.04 12.91 -8.97
N TYR A 44 1.30 14.06 -9.57
CA TYR A 44 2.63 14.40 -10.05
C TYR A 44 3.61 14.49 -8.88
N PRO A 45 4.78 13.84 -8.97
CA PRO A 45 5.77 13.90 -7.88
C PRO A 45 6.26 15.31 -7.59
N ASP A 46 6.50 15.60 -6.32
CA ASP A 46 7.05 16.89 -5.90
C ASP A 46 8.50 17.03 -6.35
N GLY A 47 8.94 18.27 -6.55
CA GLY A 47 10.32 18.57 -6.88
C GLY A 47 10.62 18.57 -8.37
N TYR A 48 9.63 18.37 -9.21
CA TYR A 48 9.80 18.39 -10.66
C TYR A 48 8.82 19.36 -11.30
N SER A 49 9.31 20.07 -12.34
CA SER A 49 8.47 21.00 -13.09
C SER A 49 7.57 20.26 -14.07
N ASP A 50 6.50 20.92 -14.48
CA ASP A 50 5.61 20.38 -15.50
C ASP A 50 6.39 20.02 -16.75
N GLY A 51 6.11 18.84 -17.28
CA GLY A 51 6.77 18.37 -18.49
C GLY A 51 8.09 17.66 -18.28
N GLU A 52 8.67 17.67 -17.08
CA GLU A 52 9.89 16.94 -16.80
C GLU A 52 9.68 15.43 -16.69
N LEU A 53 8.50 15.02 -16.28
CA LEU A 53 8.16 13.62 -16.04
C LEU A 53 7.04 13.17 -16.95
N GLU A 54 7.07 11.87 -17.28
CA GLU A 54 5.92 11.24 -17.91
C GLU A 54 5.52 10.00 -17.13
N SER A 55 4.21 9.78 -17.08
CA SER A 55 3.66 8.61 -16.40
C SER A 55 3.96 7.35 -17.20
N ARG A 56 4.41 6.29 -16.51
CA ARG A 56 4.78 5.01 -17.13
C ARG A 56 3.98 3.84 -16.55
N GLY A 57 2.76 4.11 -16.12
CA GLY A 57 1.88 3.07 -15.61
C GLY A 57 2.22 2.62 -14.21
N PHE A 58 1.93 1.37 -13.92
CA PHE A 58 2.06 0.80 -12.59
C PHE A 58 3.20 -0.21 -12.50
N THR A 59 3.69 -0.40 -11.28
CA THR A 59 4.58 -1.51 -10.96
C THR A 59 3.78 -2.81 -10.90
N LYS A 60 4.49 -3.91 -10.72
CA LYS A 60 3.87 -5.16 -10.29
C LYS A 60 3.30 -4.95 -8.89
N SER A 61 2.30 -5.75 -8.54
CA SER A 61 1.69 -5.68 -7.22
C SER A 61 2.68 -6.06 -6.13
N VAL A 62 2.62 -5.32 -5.02
CA VAL A 62 3.38 -5.62 -3.81
C VAL A 62 2.36 -6.02 -2.75
N PHE A 63 2.66 -7.09 -2.01
CA PHE A 63 1.77 -7.63 -0.98
C PHE A 63 2.30 -7.22 0.38
N ILE A 64 1.50 -6.47 1.13
CA ILE A 64 1.89 -5.92 2.42
C ILE A 64 0.87 -6.36 3.47
N SER A 65 1.36 -7.00 4.55
CA SER A 65 0.49 -7.41 5.64
C SER A 65 0.15 -6.23 6.53
N ASP A 66 -1.11 -6.12 6.89
CA ASP A 66 -1.62 -5.10 7.80
C ASP A 66 -2.31 -5.76 8.97
N PHE A 67 -2.84 -4.95 9.90
CA PHE A 67 -3.57 -5.46 11.06
C PHE A 67 -4.71 -6.36 10.61
N PRO A 68 -4.89 -7.52 11.26
CA PRO A 68 -6.03 -8.36 10.95
C PRO A 68 -7.34 -7.68 11.32
N ILE A 69 -8.39 -8.02 10.61
CA ILE A 69 -9.74 -7.56 10.92
C ILE A 69 -10.48 -8.78 11.45
N ARG A 70 -10.72 -8.79 12.75
CA ARG A 70 -11.28 -9.94 13.45
C ARG A 70 -10.34 -11.13 13.30
N ASP A 71 -10.84 -12.24 12.78
CA ASP A 71 -10.07 -13.46 12.52
C ASP A 71 -9.52 -13.52 11.10
N LYS A 72 -9.67 -12.44 10.34
CA LYS A 72 -9.25 -12.40 8.94
C LYS A 72 -7.90 -11.72 8.80
N LYS A 73 -6.96 -12.40 8.17
CA LYS A 73 -5.69 -11.82 7.81
C LYS A 73 -5.91 -10.78 6.71
N VAL A 74 -5.26 -9.63 6.82
CA VAL A 74 -5.40 -8.55 5.85
C VAL A 74 -4.11 -8.37 5.07
N ILE A 75 -4.23 -8.45 3.75
CA ILE A 75 -3.12 -8.21 2.82
C ILE A 75 -3.51 -7.04 1.93
N LEU A 76 -2.66 -6.01 1.93
CA LEU A 76 -2.79 -4.89 1.01
C LEU A 76 -2.04 -5.26 -0.27
N VAL A 77 -2.74 -5.26 -1.40
CA VAL A 77 -2.16 -5.56 -2.70
C VAL A 77 -2.03 -4.24 -3.44
N ILE A 78 -0.82 -3.70 -3.46
CA ILE A 78 -0.56 -2.32 -3.83
C ILE A 78 0.20 -2.24 -5.14
N ARG A 79 -0.30 -1.39 -6.06
CA ARG A 79 0.45 -1.03 -7.26
C ARG A 79 0.87 0.43 -7.14
N ARG A 80 2.16 0.68 -7.39
CA ARG A 80 2.73 2.02 -7.35
C ARG A 80 2.79 2.58 -8.77
N ARG A 81 2.65 3.89 -8.89
CA ARG A 81 2.84 4.55 -10.18
C ARG A 81 4.31 4.78 -10.45
N LYS A 82 4.72 4.52 -11.69
CA LYS A 82 6.08 4.77 -12.17
C LYS A 82 6.08 6.06 -12.97
N TRP A 83 7.14 6.82 -12.82
CA TRP A 83 7.37 8.04 -13.58
C TRP A 83 8.73 7.98 -14.21
N ARG A 84 8.83 8.46 -15.44
CA ARG A 84 10.11 8.53 -16.15
C ARG A 84 10.56 9.98 -16.25
N VAL A 85 11.80 10.25 -15.83
CA VAL A 85 12.41 11.54 -16.02
C VAL A 85 12.82 11.62 -17.50
N LYS A 86 12.18 12.50 -18.26
CA LYS A 86 12.38 12.55 -19.71
C LYS A 86 13.84 12.80 -20.08
N LYS A 87 14.50 13.67 -19.34
CA LYS A 87 15.87 14.08 -19.63
C LYS A 87 16.89 12.95 -19.46
N THR A 88 16.69 12.10 -18.48
CA THR A 88 17.66 11.05 -18.14
C THR A 88 17.17 9.65 -18.44
N GLY A 89 15.87 9.46 -18.59
CA GLY A 89 15.27 8.14 -18.76
C GLY A 89 15.10 7.36 -17.46
N ASN A 90 15.51 7.94 -16.34
CA ASN A 90 15.41 7.26 -15.04
C ASN A 90 13.96 7.11 -14.61
N LEU A 91 13.66 5.99 -13.96
CA LEU A 91 12.35 5.78 -13.34
C LEU A 91 12.39 6.25 -11.90
N ILE A 92 11.34 6.97 -11.51
CA ILE A 92 11.20 7.44 -10.14
C ILE A 92 9.81 7.16 -9.63
N PHE A 93 9.64 7.24 -8.31
CA PHE A 93 8.38 7.03 -7.61
C PHE A 93 8.18 8.17 -6.62
N ARG A 94 6.90 8.44 -6.31
CA ARG A 94 6.61 9.36 -5.22
C ARG A 94 7.12 8.75 -3.91
N ASP A 95 7.56 9.61 -3.01
CA ASP A 95 8.06 9.18 -1.70
C ASP A 95 6.88 8.95 -0.76
N LEU A 96 6.41 7.71 -0.70
CA LEU A 96 5.29 7.31 0.16
C LEU A 96 5.75 6.18 1.07
N GLU A 97 5.48 6.33 2.36
CA GLU A 97 5.85 5.33 3.35
C GLU A 97 4.72 4.35 3.57
N ILE A 98 4.61 3.35 2.70
CA ILE A 98 3.52 2.37 2.73
C ILE A 98 3.85 1.12 3.52
N ARG A 99 5.11 0.93 3.87
CA ARG A 99 5.54 -0.23 4.66
C ARG A 99 6.76 0.15 5.49
N GLU A 100 7.02 -0.65 6.51
CA GLU A 100 8.25 -0.51 7.29
C GLU A 100 9.44 -0.99 6.47
N SER A 101 10.51 -0.21 6.47
CA SER A 101 11.71 -0.52 5.71
C SER A 101 12.23 -1.91 6.04
N GLY A 102 12.53 -2.70 5.01
CA GLY A 102 13.05 -4.06 5.18
C GLY A 102 12.00 -5.11 5.53
N THR A 103 10.73 -4.75 5.56
CA THR A 103 9.66 -5.69 5.87
C THR A 103 8.56 -5.63 4.83
N MET A 104 7.66 -6.62 4.87
CA MET A 104 6.45 -6.62 4.06
C MET A 104 5.23 -6.33 4.94
N TYR A 105 5.41 -5.55 6.00
CA TYR A 105 4.34 -5.12 6.91
C TYR A 105 4.12 -3.62 6.76
N SER A 106 2.88 -3.19 6.98
CA SER A 106 2.61 -1.75 7.12
C SER A 106 3.39 -1.23 8.32
N LYS A 107 3.68 0.07 8.33
CA LYS A 107 4.49 0.67 9.40
C LYS A 107 3.88 0.45 10.78
N GLU A 108 2.58 0.67 10.89
CA GLU A 108 1.89 0.52 12.18
C GLU A 108 1.85 -0.93 12.62
N PHE A 109 1.61 -1.85 11.69
CA PHE A 109 1.57 -3.27 12.02
C PHE A 109 2.95 -3.79 12.40
N ALA A 110 3.99 -3.36 11.70
CA ALA A 110 5.37 -3.72 12.05
C ALA A 110 5.73 -3.24 13.45
N ALA A 111 5.35 -2.01 13.80
CA ALA A 111 5.58 -1.46 15.13
C ALA A 111 4.84 -2.26 16.20
N PHE A 112 3.59 -2.64 15.93
CA PHE A 112 2.81 -3.46 16.83
C PHE A 112 3.46 -4.82 17.07
N LEU A 113 3.87 -5.50 16.00
CA LEU A 113 4.51 -6.81 16.11
C LEU A 113 5.81 -6.75 16.91
N LYS A 114 6.61 -5.73 16.66
CA LYS A 114 7.87 -5.53 17.36
C LYS A 114 7.65 -5.33 18.86
N LYS A 115 6.68 -4.49 19.23
CA LYS A 115 6.34 -4.22 20.62
C LYS A 115 5.86 -5.49 21.32
N ASN A 116 4.97 -6.24 20.68
CA ASN A 116 4.40 -7.43 21.29
C ASN A 116 5.41 -8.59 21.34
N SER A 117 6.29 -8.68 20.37
CA SER A 117 7.37 -9.66 20.40
C SER A 117 8.27 -9.46 21.61
N THR A 118 8.56 -8.20 21.94
CA THR A 118 9.37 -7.87 23.12
C THR A 118 8.66 -8.28 24.40
N ILE A 119 7.35 -8.06 24.47
CA ILE A 119 6.55 -8.40 25.65
C ILE A 119 6.45 -9.91 25.84
N MET A 120 6.36 -10.64 24.76
CA MET A 120 6.17 -12.10 24.80
C MET A 120 7.44 -12.88 25.10
N GLN A 121 8.58 -12.22 25.13
CA GLN A 121 9.81 -12.84 25.57
C GLN A 121 9.95 -12.77 27.07
#